data_63b194102d73659613836ee6d3f935f3
#
_entry.id   63b194102d73659613836ee6d3f935f3
#
_cell.length_a   1.000
_cell.length_b   1.000
_cell.length_c   1.000
_cell.angle_alpha   90.00
_cell.angle_beta   90.00
_cell.angle_gamma   90.00
#
_symmetry.space_group_name_H-M   'P 1'
#
loop_
_entity.id
_entity.type
_entity.pdbx_description
1 polymer ?
#
loop_
_entity_poly.entity_id
_entity_poly.type
_entity_poly.pdbx_seq_one_letter_code
_entity_poly.pdbx_strand_id
1 'polypeptide(L)'
;LGRYMSSAILGSGDYLMFMNESEFEEPLSDKVYVMQTQIIQKLANRSSCIFVGRCADYVLGDYSNCINAFVYAYKEDRIRRIMKLYDLTERQAWDKIKKIDKTRKAYYEEHTDRDWGSIEAHQMLFNASLMGIDGVVDALEGIYRKWNERE
;
A
#
# COMPACT_ATOMS: atom_id res chain seq x y z
N LEU A 1 -10.80 -13.28 -14.65
CA LEU A 1 -11.62 -12.25 -13.99
C LEU A 1 -11.04 -12.02 -12.60
N GLY A 2 -10.07 -11.08 -12.50
CA GLY A 2 -9.45 -10.69 -11.26
C GLY A 2 -10.49 -10.14 -10.28
N ARG A 3 -10.59 -10.74 -9.11
CA ARG A 3 -11.36 -10.16 -8.01
C ARG A 3 -10.53 -9.01 -7.44
N TYR A 4 -10.97 -7.80 -7.68
CA TYR A 4 -10.51 -6.64 -6.93
C TYR A 4 -10.94 -6.84 -5.47
N MET A 5 -10.02 -7.20 -4.61
CA MET A 5 -10.24 -6.96 -3.19
C MET A 5 -9.95 -5.47 -2.96
N SER A 6 -11.00 -4.66 -3.07
CA SER A 6 -11.06 -3.36 -2.41
C SER A 6 -10.45 -3.55 -1.03
N SER A 7 -9.46 -2.77 -0.66
CA SER A 7 -8.98 -2.72 0.72
C SER A 7 -10.20 -2.39 1.57
N ALA A 8 -10.85 -3.42 2.08
CA ALA A 8 -11.78 -3.26 3.17
C ALA A 8 -10.93 -2.62 4.27
N ILE A 9 -11.11 -1.34 4.42
CA ILE A 9 -10.65 -0.56 5.53
C ILE A 9 -11.28 -1.21 6.75
N LEU A 10 -10.58 -2.14 7.34
CA LEU A 10 -10.72 -2.36 8.76
C LEU A 10 -10.17 -1.08 9.37
N GLY A 11 -11.05 -0.13 9.61
CA GLY A 11 -10.76 1.05 10.39
C GLY A 11 -10.12 0.54 11.67
N SER A 12 -8.93 1.03 11.97
CA SER A 12 -8.14 0.64 13.14
C SER A 12 -8.87 0.87 14.48
N GLY A 13 -10.09 1.38 14.47
CA GLY A 13 -10.91 1.62 15.66
C GLY A 13 -11.80 0.46 16.10
N ASP A 14 -12.36 -0.30 15.16
CA ASP A 14 -13.41 -1.27 15.52
C ASP A 14 -12.86 -2.66 15.89
N TYR A 15 -11.65 -3.01 15.45
CA TYR A 15 -11.05 -4.30 15.79
C TYR A 15 -10.42 -4.33 17.20
N LEU A 16 -10.11 -3.16 17.76
CA LEU A 16 -9.48 -3.03 19.07
C LEU A 16 -10.44 -3.29 20.25
N MET A 17 -11.75 -3.26 20.02
CA MET A 17 -12.76 -3.45 21.08
C MET A 17 -12.94 -4.91 21.53
N PHE A 18 -12.40 -5.88 20.83
CA PHE A 18 -12.64 -7.31 21.14
C PHE A 18 -11.46 -8.03 21.80
N MET A 19 -10.33 -7.35 22.04
CA MET A 19 -9.16 -8.00 22.60
C MET A 19 -8.93 -7.56 24.06
N ASN A 20 -8.91 -8.53 24.95
CA ASN A 20 -8.64 -8.33 26.39
C ASN A 20 -7.18 -7.90 26.58
N GLU A 21 -6.95 -6.76 27.22
CA GLU A 21 -5.62 -6.14 27.45
C GLU A 21 -4.65 -6.98 28.29
N SER A 22 -5.07 -8.07 28.87
CA SER A 22 -4.27 -8.79 29.87
C SER A 22 -3.37 -9.91 29.37
N GLU A 23 -3.32 -10.20 28.05
CA GLU A 23 -2.51 -11.28 27.48
C GLU A 23 -1.34 -10.84 26.59
N PHE A 24 -0.98 -9.54 26.58
CA PHE A 24 -0.08 -9.03 25.58
C PHE A 24 1.27 -8.55 26.13
N GLU A 25 2.28 -9.40 26.05
CA GLU A 25 3.69 -9.01 26.22
C GLU A 25 4.26 -8.23 25.02
N GLU A 26 3.62 -8.27 23.83
CA GLU A 26 4.05 -7.58 22.62
C GLU A 26 3.12 -6.42 22.26
N PRO A 27 3.65 -5.33 21.69
CA PRO A 27 2.83 -4.20 21.20
C PRO A 27 1.75 -4.68 20.22
N LEU A 28 0.54 -4.12 20.32
CA LEU A 28 -0.58 -4.48 19.45
C LEU A 28 -0.28 -4.24 17.95
N SER A 29 0.53 -3.22 17.64
CA SER A 29 1.04 -2.94 16.28
C SER A 29 1.72 -4.16 15.67
N ASP A 30 2.59 -4.82 16.42
CA ASP A 30 3.40 -5.94 15.94
C ASP A 30 2.54 -7.18 15.69
N LYS A 31 1.57 -7.43 16.56
CA LYS A 31 0.60 -8.53 16.35
C LYS A 31 -0.26 -8.30 15.12
N VAL A 32 -0.72 -7.07 14.91
CA VAL A 32 -1.46 -6.71 13.69
C VAL A 32 -0.59 -6.90 12.46
N TYR A 33 0.68 -6.50 12.50
CA TYR A 33 1.60 -6.71 11.40
C TYR A 33 1.82 -8.20 11.09
N VAL A 34 2.06 -9.02 12.10
CA VAL A 34 2.22 -10.48 11.94
C VAL A 34 0.99 -11.11 11.32
N MET A 35 -0.21 -10.77 11.80
CA MET A 35 -1.47 -11.28 11.22
C MET A 35 -1.65 -10.84 9.77
N GLN A 36 -1.35 -9.58 9.44
CA GLN A 36 -1.42 -9.07 8.07
C GLN A 36 -0.44 -9.80 7.15
N THR A 37 0.79 -10.03 7.61
CA THR A 37 1.80 -10.81 6.88
C THR A 37 1.29 -12.20 6.54
N GLN A 38 0.74 -12.92 7.51
CA GLN A 38 0.17 -14.25 7.29
C GLN A 38 -0.99 -14.25 6.27
N ILE A 39 -1.86 -13.24 6.34
CA ILE A 39 -2.98 -13.09 5.40
C ILE A 39 -2.46 -12.81 3.98
N ILE A 40 -1.49 -11.90 3.83
CA ILE A 40 -0.88 -11.57 2.54
C ILE A 40 -0.27 -12.81 1.89
N GLN A 41 0.58 -13.54 2.63
CA GLN A 41 1.21 -14.77 2.16
C GLN A 41 0.17 -15.85 1.80
N LYS A 42 -0.83 -16.04 2.64
CA LYS A 42 -1.90 -17.01 2.38
C LYS A 42 -2.70 -16.70 1.11
N LEU A 43 -2.99 -15.42 0.86
CA LEU A 43 -3.70 -14.99 -0.34
C LEU A 43 -2.81 -15.11 -1.59
N ALA A 44 -1.55 -14.68 -1.51
CA ALA A 44 -0.60 -14.79 -2.61
C ALA A 44 -0.40 -16.24 -3.06
N ASN A 45 -0.36 -17.19 -2.12
CA ASN A 45 -0.23 -18.61 -2.42
C ASN A 45 -1.51 -19.27 -2.98
N ARG A 46 -2.66 -18.60 -2.91
CA ARG A 46 -3.96 -19.17 -3.38
C ARG A 46 -4.38 -18.70 -4.75
N SER A 47 -4.04 -17.48 -5.11
CA SER A 47 -4.54 -16.86 -6.35
C SER A 47 -3.76 -15.60 -6.69
N SER A 48 -3.86 -15.15 -7.93
CA SER A 48 -3.38 -13.83 -8.34
C SER A 48 -4.08 -12.74 -7.53
N CYS A 49 -3.30 -11.85 -6.92
CA CYS A 49 -3.77 -10.80 -6.01
C CYS A 49 -3.11 -9.46 -6.34
N ILE A 50 -3.82 -8.38 -6.02
CA ILE A 50 -3.25 -7.04 -5.97
C ILE A 50 -3.30 -6.59 -4.51
N PHE A 51 -2.13 -6.32 -3.94
CA PHE A 51 -1.99 -5.80 -2.59
C PHE A 51 -1.67 -4.31 -2.63
N VAL A 52 -2.28 -3.52 -1.75
CA VAL A 52 -2.05 -2.08 -1.66
C VAL A 52 -1.53 -1.72 -0.27
N GLY A 53 -0.24 -1.41 -0.20
CA GLY A 53 0.45 -1.05 1.04
C GLY A 53 0.63 -2.23 2.01
N ARG A 54 0.64 -1.95 3.32
CA ARG A 54 0.83 -2.95 4.39
C ARG A 54 2.14 -3.72 4.32
N CYS A 55 3.19 -3.09 3.79
CA CYS A 55 4.49 -3.72 3.59
C CYS A 55 4.42 -4.99 2.72
N ALA A 56 3.41 -5.11 1.85
CA ALA A 56 3.24 -6.30 1.01
C ALA A 56 4.42 -6.51 0.05
N ASP A 57 5.05 -5.43 -0.39
CA ASP A 57 6.29 -5.43 -1.18
C ASP A 57 7.46 -6.08 -0.42
N TYR A 58 7.55 -5.86 0.90
CA TYR A 58 8.54 -6.48 1.77
C TYR A 58 8.18 -7.93 2.09
N VAL A 59 6.92 -8.19 2.47
CA VAL A 59 6.40 -9.51 2.81
C VAL A 59 6.53 -10.51 1.65
N LEU A 60 6.39 -10.03 0.41
CA LEU A 60 6.46 -10.83 -0.81
C LEU A 60 7.78 -10.62 -1.58
N GLY A 61 8.79 -10.04 -0.94
CA GLY A 61 10.06 -9.69 -1.58
C GLY A 61 10.80 -10.89 -2.20
N ASP A 62 10.66 -12.07 -1.62
CA ASP A 62 11.28 -13.31 -2.11
C ASP A 62 10.42 -14.07 -3.13
N TYR A 63 9.23 -13.56 -3.46
CA TYR A 63 8.35 -14.19 -4.44
C TYR A 63 8.75 -13.78 -5.85
N SER A 64 9.24 -14.75 -6.66
CA SER A 64 9.67 -14.51 -8.05
C SER A 64 8.54 -14.06 -8.98
N ASN A 65 7.30 -14.36 -8.64
CA ASN A 65 6.09 -14.01 -9.39
C ASN A 65 5.38 -12.77 -8.84
N CYS A 66 6.11 -11.86 -8.21
CA CYS A 66 5.59 -10.62 -7.66
C CYS A 66 6.11 -9.41 -8.45
N ILE A 67 5.22 -8.49 -8.82
CA ILE A 67 5.56 -7.19 -9.40
C ILE A 67 5.36 -6.12 -8.33
N ASN A 68 6.45 -5.47 -7.93
CA ASN A 68 6.45 -4.42 -6.91
C ASN A 68 6.54 -3.04 -7.56
N ALA A 69 5.51 -2.20 -7.33
CA ALA A 69 5.40 -0.88 -7.91
C ALA A 69 5.03 0.19 -6.86
N PHE A 70 5.69 1.32 -6.92
CA PHE A 70 5.38 2.50 -6.12
C PHE A 70 4.78 3.60 -7.00
N VAL A 71 3.62 4.11 -6.60
CA VAL A 71 2.93 5.19 -7.31
C VAL A 71 3.05 6.48 -6.52
N TYR A 72 3.61 7.52 -7.14
CA TYR A 72 3.73 8.85 -6.56
C TYR A 72 3.14 9.92 -7.47
N ALA A 73 2.97 11.12 -6.95
CA ALA A 73 2.52 12.27 -7.72
C ALA A 73 3.08 13.56 -7.11
N TYR A 74 3.14 14.63 -7.89
CA TYR A 74 3.56 15.95 -7.41
C TYR A 74 2.58 16.47 -6.35
N LYS A 75 3.11 17.28 -5.45
CA LYS A 75 2.36 17.84 -4.31
C LYS A 75 1.06 18.52 -4.75
N GLU A 76 1.14 19.35 -5.79
CA GLU A 76 0.03 20.16 -6.29
C GLU A 76 -1.10 19.30 -6.85
N ASP A 77 -0.77 18.22 -7.55
CA ASP A 77 -1.75 17.27 -8.09
C ASP A 77 -2.42 16.46 -6.99
N ARG A 78 -1.64 16.04 -5.99
CA ARG A 78 -2.16 15.37 -4.80
C ARG A 78 -3.13 16.26 -4.03
N ILE A 79 -2.78 17.52 -3.82
CA ILE A 79 -3.65 18.51 -3.15
C ILE A 79 -4.95 18.67 -3.92
N ARG A 80 -4.89 18.94 -5.23
CA ARG A 80 -6.08 19.09 -6.08
C ARG A 80 -7.00 17.87 -6.00
N ARG A 81 -6.43 16.67 -6.06
CA ARG A 81 -7.20 15.44 -5.95
C ARG A 81 -7.90 15.30 -4.60
N ILE A 82 -7.19 15.56 -3.50
CA ILE A 82 -7.72 15.42 -2.14
C ILE A 82 -8.78 16.49 -1.85
N MET A 83 -8.58 17.72 -2.33
CA MET A 83 -9.60 18.79 -2.28
C MET A 83 -10.90 18.31 -2.93
N LYS A 84 -10.82 17.80 -4.16
CA LYS A 84 -12.00 17.33 -4.92
C LYS A 84 -12.68 16.13 -4.28
N LEU A 85 -11.90 15.19 -3.76
CA LEU A 85 -12.41 13.92 -3.23
C LEU A 85 -13.13 14.09 -1.90
N TYR A 86 -12.69 15.03 -1.06
CA TYR A 86 -13.18 15.21 0.31
C TYR A 86 -13.81 16.58 0.56
N ASP A 87 -13.99 17.40 -0.47
CA ASP A 87 -14.51 18.77 -0.38
C ASP A 87 -13.75 19.61 0.67
N LEU A 88 -12.42 19.61 0.56
CA LEU A 88 -11.52 20.28 1.49
C LEU A 88 -10.91 21.54 0.87
N THR A 89 -10.55 22.50 1.73
CA THR A 89 -9.66 23.61 1.34
C THR A 89 -8.24 23.08 1.06
N GLU A 90 -7.45 23.84 0.31
CA GLU A 90 -6.06 23.50 -0.01
C GLU A 90 -5.23 23.20 1.25
N ARG A 91 -5.35 24.04 2.28
CA ARG A 91 -4.66 23.85 3.56
C ARG A 91 -5.07 22.53 4.23
N GLN A 92 -6.36 22.26 4.32
CA GLN A 92 -6.88 21.03 4.92
C GLN A 92 -6.43 19.79 4.13
N ALA A 93 -6.46 19.87 2.81
CA ALA A 93 -5.98 18.79 1.94
C ALA A 93 -4.50 18.51 2.16
N TRP A 94 -3.67 19.57 2.22
CA TRP A 94 -2.24 19.42 2.48
C TRP A 94 -1.95 18.85 3.88
N ASP A 95 -2.63 19.31 4.90
CA ASP A 95 -2.46 18.80 6.26
C ASP A 95 -2.88 17.31 6.36
N LYS A 96 -3.97 16.94 5.67
CA LYS A 96 -4.40 15.53 5.57
C LYS A 96 -3.35 14.65 4.87
N ILE A 97 -2.79 15.13 3.75
CA ILE A 97 -1.74 14.41 3.01
C ILE A 97 -0.52 14.18 3.90
N LYS A 98 0.00 15.24 4.52
CA LYS A 98 1.16 15.15 5.42
C LYS A 98 0.94 14.14 6.56
N LYS A 99 -0.23 14.18 7.18
CA LYS A 99 -0.57 13.26 8.27
C LYS A 99 -0.57 11.81 7.80
N ILE A 100 -1.22 11.54 6.66
CA ILE A 100 -1.30 10.18 6.09
C ILE A 100 0.07 9.68 5.67
N ASP A 101 0.86 10.50 4.99
CA ASP A 101 2.21 10.10 4.54
C ASP A 101 3.14 9.85 5.74
N LYS A 102 3.09 10.68 6.78
CA LYS A 102 3.83 10.45 8.02
C LYS A 102 3.47 9.11 8.66
N THR A 103 2.19 8.78 8.73
CA THR A 103 1.73 7.50 9.29
C THR A 103 2.19 6.31 8.44
N ARG A 104 2.10 6.42 7.10
CA ARG A 104 2.54 5.36 6.19
C ARG A 104 4.03 5.13 6.26
N LYS A 105 4.80 6.22 6.27
CA LYS A 105 6.25 6.18 6.40
C LYS A 105 6.65 5.51 7.71
N ALA A 106 6.12 5.98 8.83
CA ALA A 106 6.44 5.41 10.15
C ALA A 106 6.11 3.92 10.21
N TYR A 107 4.93 3.51 9.74
CA TYR A 107 4.53 2.11 9.70
C TYR A 107 5.47 1.24 8.84
N TYR A 108 5.88 1.74 7.68
CA TYR A 108 6.75 1.01 6.77
C TYR A 108 8.16 0.84 7.36
N GLU A 109 8.75 1.93 7.87
CA GLU A 109 10.10 1.94 8.43
C GLU A 109 10.19 1.23 9.80
N GLU A 110 9.07 1.09 10.52
CA GLU A 110 9.00 0.32 11.76
C GLU A 110 9.02 -1.21 11.50
N HIS A 111 8.41 -1.64 10.39
CA HIS A 111 8.23 -3.06 10.09
C HIS A 111 9.13 -3.58 8.96
N THR A 112 9.96 -2.73 8.38
CA THR A 112 10.92 -3.10 7.35
C THR A 112 12.27 -2.44 7.61
N ASP A 113 13.33 -2.96 7.00
CA ASP A 113 14.67 -2.38 7.02
C ASP A 113 14.90 -1.38 5.87
N ARG A 114 13.81 -0.84 5.29
CA ARG A 114 13.84 -0.01 4.08
C ARG A 114 13.20 1.35 4.32
N ASP A 115 13.71 2.36 3.60
CA ASP A 115 13.07 3.68 3.56
C ASP A 115 11.81 3.66 2.70
N TRP A 116 10.72 4.23 3.20
CA TRP A 116 9.46 4.31 2.47
C TRP A 116 9.59 5.13 1.18
N GLY A 117 9.30 4.50 0.04
CA GLY A 117 9.36 5.13 -1.29
C GLY A 117 10.78 5.24 -1.85
N SER A 118 11.77 4.57 -1.28
CA SER A 118 13.11 4.49 -1.86
C SER A 118 13.12 3.74 -3.19
N ILE A 119 14.07 4.08 -4.06
CA ILE A 119 14.22 3.45 -5.36
C ILE A 119 14.57 1.96 -5.18
N GLU A 120 15.40 1.67 -4.20
CA GLU A 120 15.93 0.33 -3.91
C GLU A 120 14.84 -0.63 -3.38
N ALA A 121 13.79 -0.08 -2.76
CA ALA A 121 12.70 -0.87 -2.23
C ALA A 121 11.71 -1.34 -3.31
N HIS A 122 11.72 -0.74 -4.50
CA HIS A 122 10.70 -0.96 -5.52
C HIS A 122 11.29 -1.29 -6.89
N GLN A 123 10.65 -2.19 -7.62
CA GLN A 123 11.06 -2.54 -8.99
C GLN A 123 10.67 -1.44 -9.98
N MET A 124 9.61 -0.71 -9.71
CA MET A 124 9.06 0.34 -10.57
C MET A 124 8.51 1.49 -9.77
N LEU A 125 8.73 2.71 -10.28
CA LEU A 125 8.16 3.94 -9.72
C LEU A 125 7.36 4.67 -10.79
N PHE A 126 6.08 4.90 -10.54
CA PHE A 126 5.17 5.57 -11.47
C PHE A 126 4.79 6.96 -11.00
N ASN A 127 5.03 7.95 -11.85
CA ASN A 127 4.59 9.32 -11.60
C ASN A 127 3.18 9.53 -12.16
N ALA A 128 2.16 9.47 -11.30
CA ALA A 128 0.78 9.70 -11.70
C ALA A 128 0.48 11.15 -12.12
N SER A 129 1.36 12.11 -11.81
CA SER A 129 1.23 13.47 -12.35
C SER A 129 1.56 13.57 -13.83
N LEU A 130 2.39 12.64 -14.34
CA LEU A 130 2.76 12.63 -15.76
C LEU A 130 1.69 12.00 -16.64
N MET A 131 1.13 10.87 -16.22
CA MET A 131 0.28 10.03 -17.07
C MET A 131 -1.17 9.87 -16.55
N GLY A 132 -1.49 10.47 -15.41
CA GLY A 132 -2.77 10.22 -14.73
C GLY A 132 -2.84 8.85 -14.07
N ILE A 133 -3.95 8.58 -13.38
CA ILE A 133 -4.18 7.28 -12.75
C ILE A 133 -4.42 6.20 -13.80
N ASP A 134 -5.23 6.50 -14.80
CA ASP A 134 -5.56 5.57 -15.88
C ASP A 134 -4.30 5.17 -16.66
N GLY A 135 -3.42 6.13 -16.96
CA GLY A 135 -2.14 5.83 -17.61
C GLY A 135 -1.21 4.96 -16.76
N VAL A 136 -1.24 5.09 -15.42
CA VAL A 136 -0.50 4.17 -14.53
C VAL A 136 -1.11 2.76 -14.58
N VAL A 137 -2.44 2.66 -14.62
CA VAL A 137 -3.13 1.36 -14.75
C VAL A 137 -2.77 0.69 -16.06
N ASP A 138 -2.83 1.41 -17.20
CA ASP A 138 -2.48 0.89 -18.52
C ASP A 138 -1.03 0.41 -18.57
N ALA A 139 -0.10 1.17 -17.97
CA ALA A 139 1.30 0.79 -17.90
C ALA A 139 1.52 -0.48 -17.06
N LEU A 140 0.87 -0.59 -15.90
CA LEU A 140 0.94 -1.78 -15.06
C LEU A 140 0.33 -3.01 -15.75
N GLU A 141 -0.80 -2.84 -16.43
CA GLU A 141 -1.42 -3.91 -17.22
C GLU A 141 -0.49 -4.38 -18.36
N GLY A 142 0.13 -3.46 -19.08
CA GLY A 142 1.09 -3.76 -20.13
C GLY A 142 2.29 -4.54 -19.60
N ILE A 143 2.83 -4.16 -18.46
CA ILE A 143 3.93 -4.86 -17.79
C ILE A 143 3.50 -6.26 -17.35
N TYR A 144 2.32 -6.39 -16.73
CA TYR A 144 1.78 -7.68 -16.29
C TYR A 144 1.58 -8.65 -17.46
N ARG A 145 1.04 -8.17 -18.59
CA ARG A 145 0.88 -8.97 -19.81
C ARG A 145 2.23 -9.47 -20.33
N LYS A 146 3.22 -8.58 -20.44
CA LYS A 146 4.58 -8.94 -20.86
C LYS A 146 5.28 -9.89 -19.90
N TRP A 147 5.01 -9.77 -18.62
CA TRP A 147 5.54 -10.69 -17.62
C TRP A 147 5.02 -12.11 -17.85
N ASN A 148 3.70 -12.27 -18.02
CA ASN A 148 3.08 -13.59 -18.23
C ASN A 148 3.45 -14.23 -19.57
N GLU A 149 3.91 -13.46 -20.56
CA GLU A 149 4.41 -14.03 -21.83
C GLU A 149 5.79 -14.69 -21.70
N ARG A 150 6.47 -14.56 -20.56
CA ARG A 150 7.82 -15.13 -20.32
C ARG A 150 7.79 -16.51 -19.67
N GLU A 151 6.64 -16.90 -19.15
CA GLU A 151 6.41 -18.23 -18.60
C GLU A 151 5.82 -19.17 -19.68
#